data_49c25f5771a34492d14708ca09aecb8a
#
_entry.id   49c25f5771a34492d14708ca09aecb8a
#
_cell.length_a   1.000
_cell.length_b   1.000
_cell.length_c   1.000
_cell.angle_alpha   90.00
_cell.angle_beta   90.00
_cell.angle_gamma   90.00
#
_symmetry.space_group_name_H-M   'P 1'
#
loop_
_entity.id
_entity.type
_entity.pdbx_description
1 polymer ?
#
loop_
_entity_poly.entity_id
_entity_poly.type
_entity_poly.pdbx_seq_one_letter_code
_entity_poly.pdbx_strand_id
1 'polypeptide(L)'
;MQKIPGIDIQKHDKSNRILKISLENEIIEKLIFPFNKFDVTALELKPFTRFTLAKSLDDLTDNKLSELMNSIIRDRSTGCFIIGPKDISSKINETFLVKLSTAIAYLIGIPNHDAMAGKYYARFHVKHEDSSDSYLRKAYRNMDLHTDGTYVKEVTDWLIMTKID
;
A
#
# COMPACT_ATOMS: atom_id res chain seq x y z
N MET A 1 -23.11 3.86 -2.22
CA MET A 1 -21.82 4.37 -1.72
C MET A 1 -21.71 5.84 -2.04
N GLN A 2 -21.22 6.66 -1.11
CA GLN A 2 -21.02 8.08 -1.34
C GLN A 2 -19.92 8.28 -2.40
N LYS A 3 -20.15 9.17 -3.38
CA LYS A 3 -19.15 9.49 -4.40
C LYS A 3 -17.99 10.24 -3.75
N ILE A 4 -16.77 9.73 -3.91
CA ILE A 4 -15.54 10.36 -3.43
C ILE A 4 -14.86 11.03 -4.63
N PRO A 5 -14.44 12.29 -4.54
CA PRO A 5 -13.75 12.97 -5.64
C PRO A 5 -12.51 12.20 -6.08
N GLY A 6 -12.37 11.98 -7.39
CA GLY A 6 -11.20 11.33 -7.99
C GLY A 6 -11.00 9.85 -7.64
N ILE A 7 -12.03 9.20 -7.08
CA ILE A 7 -11.99 7.79 -6.69
C ILE A 7 -13.13 7.04 -7.38
N ASP A 8 -12.78 5.93 -8.05
CA ASP A 8 -13.74 4.94 -8.53
C ASP A 8 -13.68 3.69 -7.66
N ILE A 9 -14.86 3.20 -7.23
CA ILE A 9 -14.97 2.08 -6.31
C ILE A 9 -15.84 1.01 -6.93
N GLN A 10 -15.29 -0.17 -7.09
CA GLN A 10 -15.97 -1.31 -7.69
C GLN A 10 -15.80 -2.55 -6.80
N LYS A 11 -16.73 -3.50 -6.90
CA LYS A 11 -16.53 -4.83 -6.34
C LYS A 11 -15.54 -5.60 -7.23
N HIS A 12 -14.72 -6.41 -6.60
CA HIS A 12 -13.81 -7.30 -7.35
C HIS A 12 -14.61 -8.42 -8.04
N ASP A 13 -14.27 -8.74 -9.28
CA ASP A 13 -15.03 -9.69 -10.12
C ASP A 13 -15.16 -11.08 -9.51
N LYS A 14 -14.16 -11.53 -8.75
CA LYS A 14 -14.08 -12.87 -8.17
C LYS A 14 -14.50 -12.93 -6.69
N SER A 15 -14.78 -11.81 -6.05
CA SER A 15 -15.09 -11.78 -4.62
C SER A 15 -15.91 -10.56 -4.21
N ASN A 16 -17.05 -10.81 -3.59
CA ASN A 16 -17.87 -9.73 -3.01
C ASN A 16 -17.26 -9.09 -1.76
N ARG A 17 -16.22 -9.69 -1.21
CA ARG A 17 -15.52 -9.22 0.00
C ARG A 17 -14.38 -8.25 -0.29
N ILE A 18 -13.96 -8.14 -1.54
CA ILE A 18 -12.84 -7.31 -1.96
C ILE A 18 -13.40 -6.11 -2.71
N LEU A 19 -13.00 -4.92 -2.31
CA LEU A 19 -13.28 -3.70 -3.05
C LEU A 19 -12.04 -3.29 -3.84
N LYS A 20 -12.25 -2.89 -5.09
CA LYS A 20 -11.25 -2.29 -5.96
C LYS A 20 -11.43 -0.78 -5.94
N ILE A 21 -10.41 -0.08 -5.52
CA ILE A 21 -10.35 1.39 -5.42
C ILE A 21 -9.39 1.88 -6.48
N SER A 22 -9.88 2.61 -7.46
CA SER A 22 -9.05 3.18 -8.53
C SER A 22 -8.89 4.68 -8.31
N LEU A 23 -7.64 5.14 -8.24
CA LEU A 23 -7.30 6.56 -8.20
C LEU A 23 -7.35 7.10 -9.62
N GLU A 24 -8.22 8.06 -9.89
CA GLU A 24 -8.35 8.70 -11.19
C GLU A 24 -7.06 9.47 -11.55
N ASN A 25 -6.83 9.63 -12.85
CA ASN A 25 -5.61 10.28 -13.35
C ASN A 25 -5.41 11.69 -12.79
N GLU A 26 -6.49 12.40 -12.53
CA GLU A 26 -6.45 13.73 -11.91
C GLU A 26 -5.79 13.71 -10.52
N ILE A 27 -6.10 12.70 -9.69
CA ILE A 27 -5.47 12.52 -8.37
C ILE A 27 -3.98 12.23 -8.55
N ILE A 28 -3.63 11.31 -9.46
CA ILE A 28 -2.24 10.95 -9.73
C ILE A 28 -1.42 12.17 -10.17
N GLU A 29 -1.94 12.95 -11.11
CA GLU A 29 -1.26 14.16 -11.60
C GLU A 29 -1.02 15.20 -10.46
N LYS A 30 -2.02 15.39 -9.60
CA LYS A 30 -1.89 16.30 -8.45
C LYS A 30 -0.92 15.79 -7.38
N LEU A 31 -0.72 14.47 -7.26
CA LEU A 31 0.23 13.87 -6.32
C LEU A 31 1.69 13.98 -6.79
N ILE A 32 1.96 14.11 -8.09
CA ILE A 32 3.33 14.15 -8.62
C ILE A 32 4.15 15.26 -7.95
N PHE A 33 3.60 16.46 -7.86
CA PHE A 33 4.34 17.60 -7.30
C PHE A 33 4.66 17.44 -5.80
N PRO A 34 3.69 17.16 -4.90
CA PRO A 34 4.01 16.96 -3.49
C PRO A 34 4.90 15.73 -3.24
N PHE A 35 4.76 14.66 -4.04
CA PHE A 35 5.59 13.48 -3.91
C PHE A 35 7.04 13.71 -4.36
N ASN A 36 7.25 14.56 -5.35
CA ASN A 36 8.60 14.90 -5.83
C ASN A 36 9.38 15.83 -4.89
N LYS A 37 8.74 16.44 -3.89
CA LYS A 37 9.43 17.24 -2.85
C LYS A 37 10.35 16.40 -1.96
N PHE A 38 10.14 15.10 -1.89
CA PHE A 38 10.89 14.21 -1.03
C PHE A 38 11.49 13.07 -1.87
N ASP A 39 12.73 12.73 -1.60
CA ASP A 39 13.29 11.47 -2.06
C ASP A 39 12.85 10.30 -1.16
N VAL A 40 13.09 9.06 -1.60
CA VAL A 40 12.71 7.88 -0.83
C VAL A 40 13.49 7.79 0.49
N THR A 41 14.73 8.28 0.54
CA THR A 41 15.55 8.30 1.75
C THR A 41 14.93 9.17 2.83
N ALA A 42 14.27 10.27 2.45
CA ALA A 42 13.56 11.12 3.40
C ALA A 42 12.43 10.39 4.12
N LEU A 43 11.81 9.39 3.50
CA LEU A 43 10.77 8.58 4.14
C LEU A 43 11.33 7.74 5.31
N GLU A 44 12.59 7.36 5.24
CA GLU A 44 13.25 6.57 6.28
C GLU A 44 13.73 7.46 7.43
N LEU A 45 14.36 8.59 7.09
CA LEU A 45 15.05 9.44 8.06
C LEU A 45 14.17 10.53 8.69
N LYS A 46 13.08 10.94 8.03
CA LYS A 46 12.21 12.04 8.45
C LYS A 46 10.75 11.57 8.58
N PRO A 47 10.32 11.12 9.76
CA PRO A 47 8.97 10.57 9.96
C PRO A 47 7.84 11.47 9.45
N PHE A 48 7.96 12.79 9.60
CA PHE A 48 6.94 13.73 9.13
C PHE A 48 6.68 13.71 7.63
N THR A 49 7.65 13.27 6.80
CA THR A 49 7.45 13.15 5.35
C THR A 49 6.37 12.14 5.03
N ARG A 50 6.27 11.07 5.77
CA ARG A 50 5.26 10.00 5.57
C ARG A 50 3.85 10.53 5.83
N PHE A 51 3.67 11.27 6.93
CA PHE A 51 2.39 11.92 7.24
C PHE A 51 2.05 13.02 6.22
N THR A 52 3.05 13.74 5.71
CA THR A 52 2.84 14.74 4.66
C THR A 52 2.34 14.10 3.36
N LEU A 53 2.91 12.95 2.97
CA LEU A 53 2.43 12.21 1.79
C LEU A 53 1.00 11.70 1.99
N ALA A 54 0.71 11.11 3.16
CA ALA A 54 -0.63 10.63 3.50
C ALA A 54 -1.64 11.78 3.45
N LYS A 55 -1.33 12.90 4.10
CA LYS A 55 -2.18 14.08 4.07
C LYS A 55 -2.40 14.61 2.66
N SER A 56 -1.36 14.65 1.82
CA SER A 56 -1.49 15.12 0.43
C SER A 56 -2.44 14.24 -0.38
N LEU A 57 -2.47 12.94 -0.13
CA LEU A 57 -3.41 12.03 -0.78
C LEU A 57 -4.84 12.22 -0.24
N ASP A 58 -5.01 12.32 1.07
CA ASP A 58 -6.33 12.41 1.70
C ASP A 58 -7.03 13.74 1.40
N ASP A 59 -6.28 14.85 1.40
CA ASP A 59 -6.80 16.18 1.06
C ASP A 59 -7.40 16.23 -0.35
N LEU A 60 -6.84 15.49 -1.31
CA LEU A 60 -7.36 15.40 -2.68
C LEU A 60 -8.69 14.64 -2.78
N THR A 61 -9.06 13.93 -1.73
CA THR A 61 -10.29 13.13 -1.64
C THR A 61 -11.24 13.64 -0.56
N ASP A 62 -11.10 14.91 -0.15
CA ASP A 62 -11.88 15.55 0.92
C ASP A 62 -11.82 14.78 2.25
N ASN A 63 -10.68 14.16 2.56
CA ASN A 63 -10.44 13.28 3.72
C ASN A 63 -11.34 12.02 3.78
N LYS A 64 -11.92 11.64 2.65
CA LYS A 64 -12.85 10.49 2.58
C LYS A 64 -12.16 9.18 2.23
N LEU A 65 -10.94 9.22 1.68
CA LEU A 65 -10.21 8.00 1.34
C LEU A 65 -9.79 7.25 2.60
N SER A 66 -9.28 7.95 3.59
CA SER A 66 -8.91 7.37 4.88
C SER A 66 -10.12 6.76 5.60
N GLU A 67 -11.25 7.45 5.61
CA GLU A 67 -12.52 6.95 6.18
C GLU A 67 -12.98 5.68 5.47
N LEU A 68 -12.97 5.69 4.12
CA LEU A 68 -13.36 4.54 3.31
C LEU A 68 -12.48 3.32 3.61
N MET A 69 -11.15 3.48 3.52
CA MET A 69 -10.22 2.37 3.75
C MET A 69 -10.38 1.79 5.15
N ASN A 70 -10.46 2.64 6.17
CA ASN A 70 -10.66 2.20 7.55
C ASN A 70 -12.01 1.51 7.74
N SER A 71 -13.08 1.94 7.07
CA SER A 71 -14.38 1.26 7.13
C SER A 71 -14.31 -0.15 6.52
N ILE A 72 -13.61 -0.30 5.38
CA ILE A 72 -13.49 -1.58 4.68
C ILE A 72 -12.74 -2.61 5.52
N ILE A 73 -11.56 -2.24 6.04
CA ILE A 73 -10.71 -3.19 6.77
C ILE A 73 -11.29 -3.59 8.13
N ARG A 74 -12.13 -2.76 8.72
CA ARG A 74 -12.78 -3.04 10.02
C ARG A 74 -14.12 -3.76 9.88
N ASP A 75 -14.67 -3.82 8.68
CA ASP A 75 -15.88 -4.58 8.40
C ASP A 75 -15.53 -6.05 8.14
N ARG A 76 -16.05 -6.94 8.98
CA ARG A 76 -15.81 -8.40 8.84
C ARG A 76 -16.41 -9.00 7.59
N SER A 77 -17.35 -8.34 6.94
CA SER A 77 -17.95 -8.79 5.68
C SER A 77 -17.06 -8.48 4.47
N THR A 78 -16.19 -7.49 4.58
CA THR A 78 -15.19 -7.10 3.57
C THR A 78 -13.78 -7.43 4.05
N GLY A 79 -13.13 -6.55 4.77
CA GLY A 79 -11.82 -6.76 5.43
C GLY A 79 -10.61 -6.58 4.53
N CYS A 80 -10.79 -6.29 3.22
CA CYS A 80 -9.70 -6.16 2.28
C CYS A 80 -10.08 -5.26 1.10
N PHE A 81 -9.10 -4.56 0.56
CA PHE A 81 -9.24 -3.78 -0.67
C PHE A 81 -7.99 -3.87 -1.55
N ILE A 82 -8.15 -3.58 -2.82
CA ILE A 82 -7.08 -3.35 -3.79
C ILE A 82 -7.14 -1.88 -4.16
N ILE A 83 -6.03 -1.16 -4.06
CA ILE A 83 -5.97 0.26 -4.42
C ILE A 83 -4.79 0.53 -5.33
N GLY A 84 -5.00 1.38 -6.34
CA GLY A 84 -3.94 1.80 -7.24
C GLY A 84 -4.40 2.83 -8.26
N PRO A 85 -3.48 3.33 -9.09
CA PRO A 85 -3.83 4.17 -10.22
C PRO A 85 -4.81 3.47 -11.15
N LYS A 86 -5.76 4.21 -11.71
CA LYS A 86 -6.69 3.69 -12.72
C LYS A 86 -5.96 3.30 -13.99
N ASP A 87 -5.07 4.18 -14.45
CA ASP A 87 -4.25 3.97 -15.62
C ASP A 87 -2.77 4.09 -15.27
N ILE A 88 -1.94 3.24 -15.89
CA ILE A 88 -0.49 3.29 -15.71
C ILE A 88 0.07 4.26 -16.75
N SER A 89 0.72 5.31 -16.28
CA SER A 89 1.45 6.27 -17.12
C SER A 89 2.95 6.19 -16.87
N SER A 90 3.75 6.71 -17.78
CA SER A 90 5.22 6.80 -17.65
C SER A 90 5.68 7.62 -16.43
N LYS A 91 4.79 8.42 -15.84
CA LYS A 91 5.07 9.20 -14.64
C LYS A 91 4.99 8.36 -13.35
N ILE A 92 4.36 7.19 -13.43
CA ILE A 92 4.23 6.24 -12.33
C ILE A 92 5.41 5.28 -12.41
N ASN A 93 6.46 5.61 -11.69
CA ASN A 93 7.65 4.78 -11.55
C ASN A 93 7.70 4.13 -10.16
N GLU A 94 8.69 3.27 -9.95
CA GLU A 94 8.92 2.60 -8.66
C GLU A 94 8.93 3.58 -7.49
N THR A 95 9.65 4.69 -7.61
CA THR A 95 9.74 5.72 -6.55
C THR A 95 8.37 6.31 -6.21
N PHE A 96 7.54 6.57 -7.22
CA PHE A 96 6.16 7.04 -7.02
C PHE A 96 5.33 6.01 -6.28
N LEU A 97 5.41 4.73 -6.69
CA LEU A 97 4.65 3.63 -6.08
C LEU A 97 5.06 3.39 -4.62
N VAL A 98 6.35 3.47 -4.28
CA VAL A 98 6.81 3.41 -2.89
C VAL A 98 6.21 4.54 -2.04
N LYS A 99 6.17 5.76 -2.58
CA LYS A 99 5.58 6.91 -1.88
C LYS A 99 4.06 6.77 -1.75
N LEU A 100 3.39 6.30 -2.80
CA LEU A 100 1.95 6.04 -2.77
C LEU A 100 1.59 4.96 -1.74
N SER A 101 2.32 3.86 -1.75
CA SER A 101 2.14 2.79 -0.75
C SER A 101 2.36 3.28 0.67
N THR A 102 3.40 4.10 0.88
CA THR A 102 3.66 4.75 2.17
C THR A 102 2.52 5.67 2.58
N ALA A 103 2.00 6.49 1.67
CA ALA A 103 0.86 7.36 1.93
C ALA A 103 -0.38 6.56 2.35
N ILE A 104 -0.72 5.51 1.60
CA ILE A 104 -1.84 4.62 1.90
C ILE A 104 -1.69 3.97 3.28
N ALA A 105 -0.49 3.44 3.59
CA ALA A 105 -0.23 2.83 4.89
C ALA A 105 -0.48 3.81 6.05
N TYR A 106 -0.01 5.06 5.90
CA TYR A 106 -0.17 6.09 6.93
C TYR A 106 -1.58 6.69 7.02
N LEU A 107 -2.46 6.45 6.06
CA LEU A 107 -3.89 6.74 6.18
C LEU A 107 -4.63 5.68 7.01
N ILE A 108 -4.09 4.48 7.11
CA ILE A 108 -4.71 3.39 7.85
C ILE A 108 -4.20 3.35 9.29
N GLY A 109 -2.89 3.51 9.47
CA GLY A 109 -2.23 3.41 10.75
C GLY A 109 -0.75 3.74 10.68
N ILE A 110 0.00 3.36 11.69
CA ILE A 110 1.45 3.51 11.71
C ILE A 110 2.07 2.14 11.40
N PRO A 111 2.78 2.00 10.28
CA PRO A 111 3.47 0.75 9.94
C PRO A 111 4.53 0.37 10.98
N ASN A 112 4.61 -0.92 11.29
CA ASN A 112 5.67 -1.45 12.12
C ASN A 112 7.02 -1.30 11.42
N HIS A 113 8.07 -1.07 12.20
CA HIS A 113 9.42 -1.06 11.69
C HIS A 113 9.89 -2.51 11.45
N ASP A 114 10.30 -2.81 10.23
CA ASP A 114 10.94 -4.09 9.93
C ASP A 114 12.40 -4.05 10.38
N ALA A 115 12.68 -4.69 11.51
CA ALA A 115 14.01 -4.75 12.07
C ALA A 115 15.02 -5.49 11.18
N MET A 116 14.56 -6.42 10.34
CA MET A 116 15.42 -7.16 9.42
C MET A 116 15.85 -6.30 8.24
N ALA A 117 14.93 -5.54 7.66
CA ALA A 117 15.24 -4.62 6.55
C ALA A 117 15.76 -3.27 7.03
N GLY A 118 15.62 -2.93 8.31
CA GLY A 118 15.95 -1.62 8.86
C GLY A 118 15.05 -0.49 8.34
N LYS A 119 13.84 -0.83 7.88
CA LYS A 119 12.92 0.08 7.17
C LYS A 119 11.47 -0.15 7.59
N TYR A 120 10.59 0.75 7.14
CA TYR A 120 9.14 0.61 7.30
C TYR A 120 8.47 -0.16 6.16
N TYR A 121 9.26 -0.75 5.26
CA TYR A 121 8.81 -1.63 4.20
C TYR A 121 9.91 -2.62 3.84
N ALA A 122 9.54 -3.83 3.47
CA ALA A 122 10.44 -4.84 2.91
C ALA A 122 10.30 -4.88 1.39
N ARG A 123 11.41 -5.09 0.68
CA ARG A 123 11.42 -5.32 -0.77
C ARG A 123 11.68 -6.78 -1.04
N PHE A 124 10.80 -7.37 -1.82
CA PHE A 124 10.93 -8.74 -2.27
C PHE A 124 11.19 -8.75 -3.77
N HIS A 125 12.28 -9.36 -4.16
CA HIS A 125 12.60 -9.62 -5.56
C HIS A 125 12.58 -11.11 -5.81
N VAL A 126 11.93 -11.52 -6.90
CA VAL A 126 12.00 -12.90 -7.35
C VAL A 126 13.42 -13.13 -7.90
N LYS A 127 14.21 -13.95 -7.20
CA LYS A 127 15.48 -14.46 -7.70
C LYS A 127 15.23 -15.82 -8.30
N HIS A 128 15.53 -15.97 -9.59
CA HIS A 128 15.40 -17.24 -10.31
C HIS A 128 16.58 -18.19 -10.02
N GLU A 129 17.38 -17.88 -9.00
CA GLU A 129 18.55 -18.61 -8.58
C GLU A 129 18.17 -19.51 -7.40
N ASP A 130 18.64 -20.74 -7.45
CA ASP A 130 18.63 -21.75 -6.40
C ASP A 130 17.26 -22.25 -5.89
N SER A 131 16.96 -23.51 -6.24
CA SER A 131 15.80 -24.26 -5.76
C SER A 131 15.93 -24.76 -4.32
N SER A 132 17.08 -24.65 -3.68
CA SER A 132 17.39 -25.19 -2.34
C SER A 132 17.11 -24.20 -1.20
N ASP A 133 16.83 -22.94 -1.51
CA ASP A 133 16.60 -21.91 -0.50
C ASP A 133 15.30 -22.08 0.29
N SER A 134 15.21 -21.39 1.42
CA SER A 134 14.07 -21.38 2.33
C SER A 134 12.74 -21.29 1.57
N TYR A 135 11.73 -22.06 2.00
CA TYR A 135 10.42 -22.10 1.35
C TYR A 135 9.77 -20.72 1.24
N LEU A 136 10.10 -19.79 2.12
CA LEU A 136 9.64 -18.39 2.09
C LEU A 136 10.18 -17.59 0.91
N ARG A 137 11.24 -18.08 0.25
CA ARG A 137 11.86 -17.40 -0.90
C ARG A 137 11.55 -18.07 -2.23
N LYS A 138 10.76 -19.14 -2.22
CA LYS A 138 10.42 -19.90 -3.43
C LYS A 138 9.26 -19.25 -4.15
N ALA A 139 9.54 -18.47 -5.16
CA ALA A 139 8.56 -17.75 -5.97
C ALA A 139 7.53 -18.65 -6.68
N TYR A 140 7.81 -19.94 -6.85
CA TYR A 140 7.01 -20.87 -7.65
C TYR A 140 6.33 -21.98 -6.86
N ARG A 141 6.37 -21.92 -5.54
CA ARG A 141 5.66 -22.88 -4.69
C ARG A 141 4.48 -22.23 -3.99
N ASN A 142 3.44 -23.01 -3.76
CA ASN A 142 2.36 -22.59 -2.90
C ASN A 142 2.93 -22.30 -1.51
N MET A 143 2.52 -21.17 -0.94
CA MET A 143 2.79 -20.85 0.44
C MET A 143 1.66 -21.43 1.27
N ASP A 144 2.00 -22.24 2.27
CA ASP A 144 1.01 -22.78 3.19
C ASP A 144 0.38 -21.66 4.03
N LEU A 145 -0.82 -21.92 4.54
CA LEU A 145 -1.48 -20.99 5.46
C LEU A 145 -0.57 -20.73 6.66
N HIS A 146 -0.29 -19.48 6.92
CA HIS A 146 0.56 -19.03 8.02
C HIS A 146 0.04 -17.70 8.58
N THR A 147 0.57 -17.33 9.73
CA THR A 147 0.35 -16.01 10.33
C THR A 147 1.66 -15.23 10.30
N ASP A 148 1.58 -13.99 9.82
CA ASP A 148 2.71 -13.07 9.89
C ASP A 148 2.87 -12.54 11.32
N GLY A 149 4.13 -12.31 11.71
CA GLY A 149 4.43 -11.69 13.00
C GLY A 149 4.26 -12.57 14.23
N THR A 150 4.21 -13.91 14.08
CA THR A 150 4.02 -14.86 15.20
C THR A 150 5.09 -14.73 16.30
N TYR A 151 6.30 -14.30 15.96
CA TYR A 151 7.46 -14.23 16.85
C TYR A 151 7.89 -12.80 17.20
N VAL A 152 7.08 -11.79 16.88
CA VAL A 152 7.36 -10.39 17.22
C VAL A 152 6.48 -9.91 18.37
N LYS A 153 6.96 -8.93 19.16
CA LYS A 153 6.20 -8.41 20.30
C LYS A 153 4.91 -7.69 19.89
N GLU A 154 4.92 -7.06 18.71
CA GLU A 154 3.80 -6.31 18.18
C GLU A 154 3.16 -7.11 17.06
N VAL A 155 1.93 -7.56 17.31
CA VAL A 155 1.14 -8.28 16.30
C VAL A 155 0.70 -7.29 15.21
N THR A 156 0.88 -7.69 13.97
CA THR A 156 0.43 -6.90 12.82
C THR A 156 -1.07 -7.12 12.60
N ASP A 157 -1.87 -6.05 12.65
CA ASP A 157 -3.31 -6.12 12.37
C ASP A 157 -3.58 -6.25 10.87
N TRP A 158 -2.77 -5.59 10.03
CA TRP A 158 -2.97 -5.46 8.59
C TRP A 158 -1.66 -5.60 7.83
N LEU A 159 -1.71 -6.27 6.68
CA LEU A 159 -0.60 -6.36 5.74
C LEU A 159 -0.91 -5.56 4.48
N ILE A 160 0.00 -4.69 4.06
CA ILE A 160 -0.07 -3.97 2.79
C ILE A 160 1.01 -4.51 1.88
N MET A 161 0.59 -5.01 0.71
CA MET A 161 1.49 -5.47 -0.34
C MET A 161 1.36 -4.57 -1.56
N THR A 162 2.49 -4.17 -2.13
CA THR A 162 2.51 -3.32 -3.34
C THR A 162 3.26 -4.03 -4.44
N LYS A 163 2.59 -4.24 -5.56
CA LYS A 163 3.23 -4.67 -6.80
C LYS A 163 3.83 -3.44 -7.49
N ILE A 164 5.11 -3.52 -7.88
CA ILE A 164 5.88 -2.41 -8.45
C ILE A 164 6.11 -2.60 -9.95
N ASP A 165 6.14 -3.81 -10.43
CA ASP A 165 6.37 -4.23 -11.83
C ASP A 165 5.15 -4.96 -12.43
#